data_ee1497d95488b66681d9e8302fddf0fe
#
_entry.id   ee1497d95488b66681d9e8302fddf0fe
#
_cell.length_a   1.000
_cell.length_b   1.000
_cell.length_c   1.000
_cell.angle_alpha   90.00
_cell.angle_beta   90.00
_cell.angle_gamma   90.00
#
_symmetry.space_group_name_H-M   'P 1'
#
loop_
_entity.id
_entity.type
_entity.pdbx_description
1 polymer ?
#
loop_
_entity_poly.entity_id
_entity_poly.type
_entity_poly.pdbx_seq_one_letter_code
_entity_poly.pdbx_strand_id
1 'polypeptide(L)'
;MFTKTFGCVRFIYNKMLGDRLDYYKETGKKLKNTPAQYKEEFPWLREVDSLALTNAQMNLNKAYSNFWSNKKHFGKPRFKSKKTGHASYSTNNQHGSVRIEENKVKLPKIGWVKLCLHRPLMENSIIKTVTISKTPSGKYYISILVEYENQILLIIPKKFLGLDFAMHGLYAVSYTHLRAHET
;
A
#
# COMPACT_ATOMS: atom_id res chain seq x y z
N MET A 1 7.20 12.71 14.54
CA MET A 1 7.49 11.28 14.36
C MET A 1 7.30 10.83 12.92
N PHE A 2 6.16 11.09 12.26
CA PHE A 2 5.93 10.70 10.85
C PHE A 2 7.03 11.12 9.88
N THR A 3 7.47 12.38 9.94
CA THR A 3 8.53 12.89 9.05
C THR A 3 9.83 12.10 9.19
N LYS A 4 10.17 11.67 10.42
CA LYS A 4 11.33 10.82 10.70
C LYS A 4 11.15 9.45 10.05
N THR A 5 9.98 8.82 10.22
CA THR A 5 9.67 7.52 9.61
C THR A 5 9.74 7.58 8.08
N PHE A 6 9.17 8.60 7.45
CA PHE A 6 9.30 8.80 6.01
C PHE A 6 10.77 8.95 5.55
N GLY A 7 11.56 9.68 6.34
CA GLY A 7 13.00 9.84 6.09
C GLY A 7 13.74 8.51 6.15
N CYS A 8 13.52 7.74 7.22
CA CYS A 8 14.15 6.43 7.43
C CYS A 8 13.78 5.41 6.34
N VAL A 9 12.50 5.33 5.97
CA VAL A 9 12.01 4.43 4.92
C VAL A 9 12.61 4.79 3.57
N ARG A 10 12.69 6.08 3.23
CA ARG A 10 13.35 6.52 2.00
C ARG A 10 14.84 6.24 2.01
N PHE A 11 15.51 6.54 3.13
CA PHE A 11 16.93 6.31 3.31
C PHE A 11 17.27 4.83 3.11
N ILE A 12 16.59 3.93 3.83
CA ILE A 12 16.88 2.49 3.74
C ILE A 12 16.62 1.93 2.34
N TYR A 13 15.54 2.38 1.67
CA TYR A 13 15.28 2.01 0.28
C TYR A 13 16.43 2.42 -0.64
N ASN A 14 16.90 3.67 -0.51
CA ASN A 14 17.97 4.21 -1.35
C ASN A 14 19.32 3.57 -1.03
N LYS A 15 19.65 3.39 0.25
CA LYS A 15 20.90 2.74 0.67
C LYS A 15 20.97 1.31 0.15
N MET A 16 19.90 0.54 0.33
CA MET A 16 19.83 -0.83 -0.19
C MET A 16 19.93 -0.90 -1.70
N LEU A 17 19.32 0.06 -2.42
CA LEU A 17 19.43 0.14 -3.88
C LEU A 17 20.85 0.47 -4.31
N GLY A 18 21.51 1.45 -3.66
CA GLY A 18 22.90 1.81 -3.95
C GLY A 18 23.83 0.62 -3.78
N ASP A 19 23.79 -0.01 -2.60
CA ASP A 19 24.65 -1.16 -2.29
C ASP A 19 24.43 -2.35 -3.25
N ARG A 20 23.19 -2.59 -3.68
CA ARG A 20 22.90 -3.62 -4.70
C ARG A 20 23.50 -3.29 -6.07
N LEU A 21 23.46 -2.01 -6.46
CA LEU A 21 24.02 -1.57 -7.73
C LEU A 21 25.54 -1.64 -7.72
N ASP A 22 26.18 -1.21 -6.63
CA ASP A 22 27.63 -1.21 -6.51
C ASP A 22 28.18 -2.63 -6.40
N TYR A 23 27.57 -3.48 -5.58
CA TYR A 23 27.95 -4.89 -5.50
C TYR A 23 27.79 -5.63 -6.84
N TYR A 24 26.73 -5.30 -7.60
CA TYR A 24 26.52 -5.90 -8.92
C TYR A 24 27.58 -5.43 -9.94
N LYS A 25 28.03 -4.17 -9.88
CA LYS A 25 29.10 -3.66 -10.74
C LYS A 25 30.44 -4.38 -10.47
N GLU A 26 30.73 -4.64 -9.19
CA GLU A 26 31.98 -5.23 -8.76
C GLU A 26 32.03 -6.74 -9.01
N THR A 27 30.93 -7.44 -8.70
CA THR A 27 30.91 -8.91 -8.65
C THR A 27 30.08 -9.60 -9.73
N GLY A 28 29.21 -8.85 -10.43
CA GLY A 28 28.23 -9.41 -11.35
C GLY A 28 27.11 -10.21 -10.66
N LYS A 29 27.09 -10.24 -9.32
CA LYS A 29 26.15 -11.05 -8.51
C LYS A 29 25.09 -10.18 -7.84
N LYS A 30 23.96 -10.81 -7.46
CA LYS A 30 22.88 -10.15 -6.73
C LYS A 30 23.20 -10.10 -5.24
N LEU A 31 23.19 -8.91 -4.65
CA LEU A 31 23.29 -8.74 -3.19
C LEU A 31 21.93 -8.99 -2.52
N LYS A 32 21.93 -9.83 -1.47
CA LYS A 32 20.80 -10.04 -0.58
C LYS A 32 21.06 -9.26 0.71
N ASN A 33 20.55 -8.05 0.81
CA ASN A 33 20.64 -7.20 1.98
C ASN A 33 19.29 -7.03 2.68
N THR A 34 19.30 -6.78 3.99
CA THR A 34 18.11 -6.60 4.82
C THR A 34 18.23 -5.33 5.65
N PRO A 35 17.12 -4.66 6.02
CA PRO A 35 17.18 -3.45 6.85
C PRO A 35 17.83 -3.65 8.22
N ALA A 36 17.83 -4.88 8.74
CA ALA A 36 18.42 -5.20 10.03
C ALA A 36 19.94 -4.93 10.05
N GLN A 37 20.64 -5.28 8.97
CA GLN A 37 22.09 -5.09 8.83
C GLN A 37 22.50 -3.62 8.94
N TYR A 38 21.67 -2.70 8.47
CA TYR A 38 21.95 -1.27 8.50
C TYR A 38 21.70 -0.61 9.86
N LYS A 39 21.06 -1.31 10.81
CA LYS A 39 20.81 -0.77 12.16
C LYS A 39 22.05 -0.70 13.04
N GLU A 40 23.11 -1.38 12.68
CA GLU A 40 24.41 -1.29 13.36
C GLU A 40 25.14 -0.03 12.90
N GLU A 41 25.23 0.18 11.60
CA GLU A 41 25.85 1.36 10.99
C GLU A 41 25.02 2.64 11.22
N PHE A 42 23.68 2.51 11.24
CA PHE A 42 22.74 3.63 11.43
C PHE A 42 21.79 3.38 12.61
N PRO A 43 22.24 3.59 13.87
CA PRO A 43 21.44 3.28 15.08
C PRO A 43 20.09 3.99 15.14
N TRP A 44 19.96 5.19 14.55
CA TRP A 44 18.71 5.95 14.49
C TRP A 44 17.58 5.24 13.73
N LEU A 45 17.87 4.20 12.92
CA LEU A 45 16.86 3.34 12.31
C LEU A 45 16.09 2.49 13.33
N ARG A 46 16.61 2.32 14.55
CA ARG A 46 15.92 1.61 15.63
C ARG A 46 14.78 2.41 16.25
N GLU A 47 14.75 3.73 16.03
CA GLU A 47 13.74 4.62 16.58
C GLU A 47 12.41 4.55 15.83
N VAL A 48 12.42 4.01 14.62
CA VAL A 48 11.21 3.85 13.78
C VAL A 48 10.76 2.40 13.74
N ASP A 49 9.55 2.20 13.22
CA ASP A 49 8.98 0.87 13.10
C ASP A 49 9.80 -0.01 12.15
N SER A 50 10.21 -1.18 12.64
CA SER A 50 10.98 -2.15 11.87
C SER A 50 10.21 -2.72 10.70
N LEU A 51 8.89 -2.89 10.82
CA LEU A 51 8.04 -3.38 9.74
C LEU A 51 7.93 -2.36 8.61
N ALA A 52 7.96 -1.07 8.93
CA ALA A 52 8.01 -0.03 7.90
C ALA A 52 9.32 -0.09 7.09
N LEU A 53 10.45 -0.39 7.72
CA LEU A 53 11.72 -0.61 7.03
C LEU A 53 11.71 -1.90 6.19
N THR A 54 11.10 -2.97 6.70
CA THR A 54 10.93 -4.24 5.95
C THR A 54 10.05 -4.03 4.73
N ASN A 55 8.97 -3.24 4.83
CA ASN A 55 8.15 -2.89 3.68
C ASN A 55 8.92 -2.09 2.62
N ALA A 56 9.88 -1.25 3.02
CA ALA A 56 10.77 -0.58 2.06
C ALA A 56 11.61 -1.58 1.27
N GLN A 57 12.15 -2.62 1.92
CA GLN A 57 12.85 -3.72 1.27
C GLN A 57 11.93 -4.49 0.31
N MET A 58 10.71 -4.83 0.76
CA MET A 58 9.74 -5.54 -0.09
C MET A 58 9.38 -4.73 -1.34
N ASN A 59 9.20 -3.42 -1.19
CA ASN A 59 8.94 -2.52 -2.32
C ASN A 59 10.11 -2.47 -3.29
N LEU A 60 11.35 -2.48 -2.81
CA LEU A 60 12.55 -2.56 -3.65
C LEU A 60 12.62 -3.90 -4.39
N ASN A 61 12.34 -4.99 -3.69
CA ASN A 61 12.33 -6.33 -4.29
C ASN A 61 11.25 -6.43 -5.38
N LYS A 62 10.04 -5.90 -5.12
CA LYS A 62 8.95 -5.85 -6.10
C LYS A 62 9.31 -5.01 -7.32
N ALA A 63 10.00 -3.87 -7.13
CA ALA A 63 10.45 -3.04 -8.23
C ALA A 63 11.45 -3.78 -9.14
N TYR A 64 12.37 -4.54 -8.56
CA TYR A 64 13.28 -5.41 -9.32
C TYR A 64 12.53 -6.56 -10.03
N SER A 65 11.60 -7.21 -9.33
CA SER A 65 10.77 -8.28 -9.92
C SER A 65 9.99 -7.77 -11.13
N ASN A 66 9.33 -6.63 -11.01
CA ASN A 66 8.60 -6.01 -12.12
C ASN A 66 9.54 -5.68 -13.31
N PHE A 67 10.70 -5.10 -13.02
CA PHE A 67 11.69 -4.80 -14.06
C PHE A 67 12.13 -6.05 -14.81
N TRP A 68 12.38 -7.16 -14.10
CA TRP A 68 12.82 -8.41 -14.74
C TRP A 68 11.69 -9.14 -15.49
N SER A 69 10.44 -9.04 -15.00
CA SER A 69 9.29 -9.68 -15.66
C SER A 69 8.93 -8.99 -16.98
N ASN A 70 9.00 -7.66 -17.05
CA ASN A 70 8.67 -6.91 -18.26
C ASN A 70 9.52 -5.63 -18.39
N LYS A 71 10.72 -5.78 -18.94
CA LYS A 71 11.67 -4.69 -19.16
C LYS A 71 11.19 -3.60 -20.12
N LYS A 72 10.25 -3.94 -21.02
CA LYS A 72 9.69 -2.97 -21.96
C LYS A 72 8.72 -2.00 -21.27
N HIS A 73 8.03 -2.47 -20.23
CA HIS A 73 7.02 -1.70 -19.52
C HIS A 73 7.57 -1.06 -18.23
N PHE A 74 8.39 -1.78 -17.48
CA PHE A 74 8.95 -1.32 -16.21
C PHE A 74 10.42 -0.92 -16.36
N GLY A 75 10.74 0.31 -15.96
CA GLY A 75 12.13 0.77 -15.87
C GLY A 75 12.88 0.16 -14.68
N LYS A 76 14.23 0.34 -14.67
CA LYS A 76 15.05 -0.02 -13.50
C LYS A 76 14.58 0.73 -12.25
N PRO A 77 14.69 0.11 -11.05
CA PRO A 77 14.43 0.82 -9.79
C PRO A 77 15.22 2.12 -9.71
N ARG A 78 14.55 3.21 -9.25
CA ARG A 78 15.15 4.55 -9.15
C ARG A 78 15.24 4.96 -7.69
N PHE A 79 16.22 5.81 -7.37
CA PHE A 79 16.32 6.43 -6.06
C PHE A 79 15.11 7.32 -5.78
N LYS A 80 14.61 7.24 -4.55
CA LYS A 80 13.47 8.05 -4.10
C LYS A 80 13.95 9.44 -3.67
N SER A 81 13.32 10.49 -4.22
CA SER A 81 13.63 11.89 -3.90
C SER A 81 12.67 12.46 -2.85
N LYS A 82 13.14 13.43 -2.07
CA LYS A 82 12.31 14.26 -1.19
C LYS A 82 11.59 15.37 -1.96
N LYS A 83 12.09 15.76 -3.12
CA LYS A 83 11.61 16.92 -3.90
C LYS A 83 10.16 16.79 -4.39
N THR A 84 9.67 15.56 -4.57
CA THR A 84 8.28 15.32 -5.02
C THR A 84 7.22 15.74 -4.00
N GLY A 85 7.62 16.01 -2.75
CA GLY A 85 6.68 16.34 -1.67
C GLY A 85 5.78 15.18 -1.19
N HIS A 86 5.68 14.11 -1.96
CA HIS A 86 4.97 12.90 -1.54
C HIS A 86 5.85 12.02 -0.66
N ALA A 87 5.30 11.57 0.44
CA ALA A 87 5.96 10.63 1.32
C ALA A 87 4.94 9.59 1.81
N SER A 88 5.34 8.34 1.84
CA SER A 88 4.50 7.27 2.38
C SER A 88 5.34 6.15 2.98
N TYR A 89 4.77 5.45 3.95
CA TYR A 89 5.26 4.17 4.44
C TYR A 89 4.10 3.26 4.79
N SER A 90 4.33 1.96 4.68
CA SER A 90 3.36 0.94 5.09
C SER A 90 3.90 0.16 6.28
N THR A 91 3.03 -0.22 7.19
CA THR A 91 3.33 -1.12 8.29
C THR A 91 2.28 -2.22 8.36
N ASN A 92 2.71 -3.44 8.66
CA ASN A 92 1.83 -4.58 8.80
C ASN A 92 1.34 -4.68 10.25
N ASN A 93 0.10 -5.10 10.42
CA ASN A 93 -0.43 -5.37 11.75
C ASN A 93 0.01 -6.75 12.20
N GLN A 94 1.06 -6.81 13.01
CA GLN A 94 1.50 -8.04 13.67
C GLN A 94 1.11 -8.00 15.14
N HIS A 95 0.45 -9.05 15.60
CA HIS A 95 0.03 -9.21 17.01
C HIS A 95 -0.75 -8.01 17.59
N GLY A 96 -1.59 -7.36 16.76
CA GLY A 96 -2.37 -6.22 17.20
C GLY A 96 -1.56 -4.94 17.45
N SER A 97 -0.40 -4.81 16.77
CA SER A 97 0.45 -3.61 16.85
C SER A 97 -0.22 -2.35 16.28
N VAL A 98 -1.19 -2.53 15.38
CA VAL A 98 -2.06 -1.47 14.87
C VAL A 98 -3.47 -1.71 15.37
N ARG A 99 -4.07 -0.73 16.02
CA ARG A 99 -5.44 -0.77 16.52
C ARG A 99 -6.15 0.53 16.20
N ILE A 100 -7.46 0.43 16.02
CA ILE A 100 -8.34 1.60 15.82
C ILE A 100 -9.37 1.57 16.92
N GLU A 101 -9.47 2.66 17.64
CA GLU A 101 -10.45 2.87 18.71
C GLU A 101 -11.11 4.23 18.49
N GLU A 102 -12.42 4.23 18.35
CA GLU A 102 -13.19 5.44 18.07
C GLU A 102 -12.57 6.27 16.92
N ASN A 103 -12.08 7.47 17.25
CA ASN A 103 -11.46 8.41 16.32
C ASN A 103 -9.93 8.45 16.45
N LYS A 104 -9.28 7.34 16.83
CA LYS A 104 -7.84 7.25 17.00
C LYS A 104 -7.30 5.96 16.41
N VAL A 105 -6.08 6.02 15.88
CA VAL A 105 -5.32 4.86 15.44
C VAL A 105 -4.03 4.76 16.26
N LYS A 106 -3.75 3.59 16.78
CA LYS A 106 -2.47 3.25 17.40
C LYS A 106 -1.52 2.76 16.32
N LEU A 107 -0.34 3.37 16.25
CA LEU A 107 0.71 3.00 15.30
C LEU A 107 2.01 2.64 16.03
N PRO A 108 2.76 1.62 15.54
CA PRO A 108 4.02 1.22 16.15
C PRO A 108 5.00 2.41 16.26
N LYS A 109 5.66 2.55 17.41
CA LYS A 109 6.63 3.62 17.70
C LYS A 109 6.08 5.05 17.71
N ILE A 110 4.86 5.29 17.22
CA ILE A 110 4.24 6.61 17.15
C ILE A 110 3.22 6.80 18.28
N GLY A 111 2.51 5.72 18.64
CA GLY A 111 1.42 5.76 19.62
C GLY A 111 0.08 6.13 19.00
N TRP A 112 -0.82 6.68 19.82
CA TRP A 112 -2.17 7.07 19.43
C TRP A 112 -2.18 8.36 18.62
N VAL A 113 -2.85 8.34 17.48
CA VAL A 113 -3.01 9.49 16.57
C VAL A 113 -4.49 9.68 16.27
N LYS A 114 -4.95 10.93 16.28
CA LYS A 114 -6.33 11.27 15.90
C LYS A 114 -6.60 10.88 14.45
N LEU A 115 -7.72 10.24 14.23
CA LEU A 115 -8.16 9.70 12.93
C LEU A 115 -9.56 10.22 12.60
N CYS A 116 -9.77 10.60 11.36
CA CYS A 116 -11.09 10.85 10.81
C CYS A 116 -11.41 9.72 9.82
N LEU A 117 -12.29 8.82 10.22
CA LEU A 117 -12.75 7.71 9.38
C LEU A 117 -13.88 8.20 8.47
N HIS A 118 -13.71 8.02 7.15
CA HIS A 118 -14.77 8.30 6.18
C HIS A 118 -15.82 7.19 6.14
N ARG A 119 -15.40 5.96 6.47
CA ARG A 119 -16.26 4.77 6.51
C ARG A 119 -15.95 3.99 7.77
N PRO A 120 -16.97 3.50 8.48
CA PRO A 120 -16.74 2.56 9.57
C PRO A 120 -16.08 1.29 9.02
N LEU A 121 -15.26 0.66 9.83
CA LEU A 121 -14.76 -0.67 9.51
C LEU A 121 -15.90 -1.68 9.65
N MET A 122 -15.91 -2.70 8.80
CA MET A 122 -16.87 -3.79 8.93
C MET A 122 -16.64 -4.55 10.24
N GLU A 123 -17.72 -5.01 10.84
CA GLU A 123 -17.66 -5.87 12.03
C GLU A 123 -16.81 -7.10 11.73
N ASN A 124 -16.05 -7.55 12.70
CA ASN A 124 -15.13 -8.69 12.61
C ASN A 124 -14.02 -8.54 11.54
N SER A 125 -13.77 -7.31 11.05
CA SER A 125 -12.67 -7.10 10.11
C SER A 125 -11.31 -7.14 10.81
N ILE A 126 -10.34 -7.79 10.15
CA ILE A 126 -8.96 -7.91 10.63
C ILE A 126 -8.09 -6.92 9.86
N ILE A 127 -7.47 -5.98 10.58
CA ILE A 127 -6.51 -5.05 9.98
C ILE A 127 -5.24 -5.82 9.59
N LYS A 128 -4.85 -5.78 8.32
CA LYS A 128 -3.64 -6.42 7.79
C LYS A 128 -2.48 -5.45 7.65
N THR A 129 -2.69 -4.38 6.93
CA THR A 129 -1.65 -3.39 6.61
C THR A 129 -2.22 -1.99 6.65
N VAL A 130 -1.43 -1.07 7.14
CA VAL A 130 -1.76 0.35 7.16
C VAL A 130 -0.69 1.14 6.42
N THR A 131 -1.13 2.01 5.53
CA THR A 131 -0.24 2.91 4.78
C THR A 131 -0.53 4.34 5.17
N ILE A 132 0.47 5.02 5.69
CA ILE A 132 0.42 6.44 6.02
C ILE A 132 1.08 7.22 4.89
N SER A 133 0.41 8.25 4.41
CA SER A 133 0.92 9.11 3.34
C SER A 133 0.80 10.58 3.70
N LYS A 134 1.70 11.38 3.13
CA LYS A 134 1.68 12.85 3.20
C LYS A 134 1.67 13.40 1.79
N THR A 135 0.75 14.32 1.52
CA THR A 135 0.67 15.04 0.25
C THR A 135 1.63 16.24 0.23
N PRO A 136 1.95 16.80 -0.95
CA PRO A 136 2.72 18.04 -1.06
C PRO A 136 2.07 19.21 -0.31
N SER A 137 0.73 19.25 -0.24
CA SER A 137 -0.03 20.25 0.53
C SER A 137 0.06 20.09 2.05
N GLY A 138 0.83 19.10 2.54
CA GLY A 138 1.05 18.87 3.98
C GLY A 138 -0.03 18.05 4.68
N LYS A 139 -1.08 17.62 3.99
CA LYS A 139 -2.15 16.78 4.55
C LYS A 139 -1.67 15.33 4.71
N TYR A 140 -2.12 14.69 5.79
CA TYR A 140 -1.83 13.28 6.08
C TYR A 140 -3.06 12.43 5.82
N TYR A 141 -2.85 11.26 5.24
CA TYR A 141 -3.88 10.27 4.97
C TYR A 141 -3.43 8.90 5.47
N ILE A 142 -4.41 8.10 5.82
CA ILE A 142 -4.21 6.71 6.20
C ILE A 142 -5.07 5.83 5.27
N SER A 143 -4.47 4.79 4.74
CA SER A 143 -5.15 3.72 4.00
C SER A 143 -5.02 2.44 4.80
N ILE A 144 -6.14 1.80 5.09
CA ILE A 144 -6.23 0.63 5.94
C ILE A 144 -6.69 -0.54 5.09
N LEU A 145 -5.85 -1.56 4.98
CA LEU A 145 -6.19 -2.83 4.36
C LEU A 145 -6.77 -3.74 5.44
N VAL A 146 -8.00 -4.14 5.24
CA VAL A 146 -8.70 -5.07 6.12
C VAL A 146 -9.08 -6.34 5.37
N GLU A 147 -9.13 -7.43 6.10
CA GLU A 147 -9.72 -8.70 5.68
C GLU A 147 -11.02 -8.89 6.46
N TYR A 148 -12.08 -9.25 5.78
CA TYR A 148 -13.38 -9.55 6.36
C TYR A 148 -14.05 -10.68 5.59
N GLU A 149 -14.94 -11.41 6.23
CA GLU A 149 -15.77 -12.40 5.56
C GLU A 149 -16.83 -11.68 4.73
N ASN A 150 -16.79 -11.92 3.43
CA ASN A 150 -17.78 -11.35 2.52
C ASN A 150 -19.09 -12.16 2.66
N GLN A 151 -20.07 -11.60 3.33
CA GLN A 151 -21.42 -12.16 3.35
C GLN A 151 -22.06 -11.90 1.97
N ILE A 152 -21.99 -12.90 1.11
CA ILE A 152 -22.71 -12.86 -0.16
C ILE A 152 -24.19 -12.97 0.16
N LEU A 153 -24.88 -11.85 0.25
CA LEU A 153 -26.32 -11.84 0.21
C LEU A 153 -26.72 -12.27 -1.21
N LEU A 154 -27.38 -13.42 -1.33
CA LEU A 154 -28.01 -13.83 -2.58
C LEU A 154 -29.16 -12.85 -2.87
N ILE A 155 -28.84 -11.76 -3.53
CA ILE A 155 -29.84 -10.83 -4.02
C ILE A 155 -30.40 -11.49 -5.30
N ILE A 156 -31.62 -11.98 -5.23
CA ILE A 156 -32.37 -12.40 -6.42
C ILE A 156 -32.69 -11.11 -7.19
N PRO A 157 -32.09 -10.88 -8.34
CA PRO A 157 -32.32 -9.65 -9.07
C PRO A 157 -33.77 -9.64 -9.59
N LYS A 158 -34.52 -8.64 -9.18
CA LYS A 158 -35.90 -8.42 -9.66
C LYS A 158 -35.96 -7.66 -10.97
N LYS A 159 -34.87 -7.06 -11.39
CA LYS A 159 -34.75 -6.29 -12.64
C LYS A 159 -33.41 -6.56 -13.27
N PHE A 160 -33.39 -6.68 -14.58
CA PHE A 160 -32.16 -6.86 -15.37
C PHE A 160 -31.98 -5.62 -16.26
N LEU A 161 -30.75 -5.14 -16.37
CA LEU A 161 -30.35 -4.10 -17.30
C LEU A 161 -29.34 -4.70 -18.26
N GLY A 162 -29.66 -4.73 -19.53
CA GLY A 162 -28.73 -5.08 -20.59
C GLY A 162 -28.00 -3.81 -21.05
N LEU A 163 -26.67 -3.86 -21.04
CA LEU A 163 -25.82 -2.80 -21.59
C LEU A 163 -25.04 -3.38 -22.75
N ASP A 164 -25.12 -2.70 -23.91
CA ASP A 164 -24.31 -3.03 -25.07
C ASP A 164 -23.34 -1.87 -25.36
N PHE A 165 -22.12 -2.20 -25.76
CA PHE A 165 -21.11 -1.21 -26.08
C PHE A 165 -21.24 -0.81 -27.56
N ALA A 166 -21.60 0.44 -27.84
CA ALA A 166 -21.72 0.97 -29.17
C ALA A 166 -20.48 1.79 -29.58
N MET A 167 -20.03 1.61 -30.81
CA MET A 167 -18.84 2.32 -31.34
C MET A 167 -19.01 3.85 -31.43
N HIS A 168 -20.25 4.36 -31.52
CA HIS A 168 -20.54 5.79 -31.61
C HIS A 168 -21.13 6.42 -30.35
N GLY A 169 -21.21 5.64 -29.25
CA GLY A 169 -21.68 6.11 -27.95
C GLY A 169 -21.15 5.21 -26.83
N LEU A 170 -21.18 5.71 -25.60
CA LEU A 170 -20.60 4.97 -24.48
C LEU A 170 -21.37 3.67 -24.21
N TYR A 171 -22.69 3.68 -24.31
CA TYR A 171 -23.58 2.53 -24.10
C TYR A 171 -24.91 2.69 -24.83
N ALA A 172 -25.48 1.57 -25.30
CA ALA A 172 -26.90 1.44 -25.65
C ALA A 172 -27.61 0.69 -24.50
N VAL A 173 -28.74 1.20 -24.05
CA VAL A 173 -29.51 0.60 -22.94
C VAL A 173 -30.76 -0.04 -23.51
N SER A 174 -30.97 -1.34 -23.30
CA SER A 174 -32.20 -2.06 -23.62
C SER A 174 -32.94 -2.42 -22.34
N TYR A 175 -34.17 -1.95 -22.20
CA TYR A 175 -35.09 -2.34 -21.13
C TYR A 175 -35.96 -3.49 -21.62
N THR A 176 -35.69 -4.72 -21.20
CA THR A 176 -36.59 -5.84 -21.42
C THR A 176 -37.64 -5.90 -20.31
N HIS A 177 -38.84 -5.42 -20.58
CA HIS A 177 -40.02 -5.76 -19.79
C HIS A 177 -40.46 -7.18 -20.13
N LEU A 178 -40.12 -8.12 -19.23
CA LEU A 178 -40.81 -9.42 -19.25
C LEU A 178 -42.22 -9.19 -18.73
N ARG A 179 -43.19 -9.02 -19.63
CA ARG A 179 -44.59 -9.19 -19.29
C ARG A 179 -44.80 -10.68 -19.06
N ALA A 180 -45.10 -11.08 -17.85
CA ALA A 180 -45.69 -12.38 -17.59
C ALA A 180 -47.03 -12.39 -18.30
N HIS A 181 -47.19 -13.23 -19.31
CA HIS A 181 -48.50 -13.60 -19.81
C HIS A 181 -49.14 -14.49 -18.77
N GLU A 182 -50.11 -13.93 -18.05
CA GLU A 182 -51.07 -14.73 -17.32
C GLU A 182 -51.97 -15.38 -18.35
N THR A 183 -51.96 -16.72 -18.43
CA THR A 183 -52.99 -17.56 -19.03
C THR A 183 -53.71 -18.27 -17.92
#